data_c3a06518c5623ae57d16882f02bd4982
#
_entry.id   c3a06518c5623ae57d16882f02bd4982
#
_cell.length_a   1.000
_cell.length_b   1.000
_cell.length_c   1.000
_cell.angle_alpha   90.00
_cell.angle_beta   90.00
_cell.angle_gamma   90.00
#
_symmetry.space_group_name_H-M   'P 1'
#
loop_
_entity.id
_entity.type
_entity.pdbx_description
1 polymer ?
#
loop_
_entity_poly.entity_id
_entity_poly.type
_entity_poly.pdbx_seq_one_letter_code
_entity_poly.pdbx_strand_id
1 'polypeptide(L)'
;MKKRKRNLCVLLLSILVAAAWSAAVLDVSAYFSHQNEKNNVLKTGDNTSHIEEEFEPPDQVTTDTVYPKKVTVKNDSHTPCYVRVFVEVDQPNLPVSIDFDTKNWTEKQADGYYYYRSILGGREETKPLFTHVTTGGTQSAFRV
;
A
#
# COMPACT_ATOMS: atom_id res chain seq x y z
N MET A 1 49.74 19.01 19.24
CA MET A 1 49.00 17.72 19.29
C MET A 1 47.49 17.84 19.58
N LYS A 2 47.00 18.74 20.44
CA LYS A 2 45.55 18.88 20.77
C LYS A 2 44.67 19.26 19.58
N LYS A 3 45.05 20.16 18.66
CA LYS A 3 44.24 20.57 17.50
C LYS A 3 43.96 19.42 16.53
N ARG A 4 44.95 18.54 16.29
CA ARG A 4 44.83 17.41 15.35
C ARG A 4 43.84 16.34 15.89
N LYS A 5 43.85 16.07 17.18
CA LYS A 5 42.88 15.14 17.80
C LYS A 5 41.45 15.69 17.78
N ARG A 6 41.27 17.00 17.98
CA ARG A 6 39.95 17.66 17.90
C ARG A 6 39.37 17.61 16.50
N ASN A 7 40.18 17.87 15.48
CA ASN A 7 39.72 17.79 14.07
C ASN A 7 39.38 16.35 13.69
N LEU A 8 40.12 15.35 14.16
CA LEU A 8 39.82 13.95 13.93
C LEU A 8 38.49 13.53 14.60
N CYS A 9 38.24 13.97 15.84
CA CYS A 9 36.95 13.72 16.50
C CYS A 9 35.75 14.34 15.77
N VAL A 10 35.91 15.59 15.27
CA VAL A 10 34.85 16.26 14.50
C VAL A 10 34.58 15.53 13.20
N LEU A 11 35.60 15.04 12.54
CA LEU A 11 35.49 14.30 11.28
C LEU A 11 34.82 12.93 11.50
N LEU A 12 35.15 12.23 12.58
CA LEU A 12 34.48 10.97 12.94
C LEU A 12 33.01 11.18 13.31
N LEU A 13 32.72 12.29 14.02
CA LEU A 13 31.34 12.62 14.40
C LEU A 13 30.48 12.94 13.17
N SER A 14 31.03 13.67 12.19
CA SER A 14 30.30 13.98 10.95
C SER A 14 30.02 12.75 10.10
N ILE A 15 30.94 11.77 10.05
CA ILE A 15 30.73 10.49 9.38
C ILE A 15 29.63 9.67 10.05
N LEU A 16 29.60 9.64 11.40
CA LEU A 16 28.56 8.95 12.17
C LEU A 16 27.17 9.55 11.95
N VAL A 17 27.07 10.87 11.90
CA VAL A 17 25.80 11.56 11.61
C VAL A 17 25.34 11.28 10.17
N ALA A 18 26.24 11.32 9.19
CA ALA A 18 25.90 11.01 7.79
C ALA A 18 25.44 9.55 7.63
N ALA A 19 26.06 8.61 8.34
CA ALA A 19 25.68 7.20 8.32
C ALA A 19 24.30 6.97 8.95
N ALA A 20 23.97 7.69 10.04
CA ALA A 20 22.66 7.61 10.67
C ALA A 20 21.52 8.16 9.77
N TRP A 21 21.81 9.23 9.01
CA TRP A 21 20.84 9.78 8.05
C TRP A 21 20.60 8.86 6.86
N SER A 22 21.65 8.18 6.37
CA SER A 22 21.49 7.23 5.27
C SER A 22 20.69 5.98 5.65
N ALA A 23 20.79 5.52 6.91
CA ALA A 23 19.98 4.40 7.41
C ALA A 23 18.48 4.75 7.49
N ALA A 24 18.16 5.99 7.91
CA ALA A 24 16.78 6.44 8.02
C ALA A 24 16.07 6.57 6.65
N VAL A 25 16.83 6.88 5.58
CA VAL A 25 16.27 7.00 4.22
C VAL A 25 16.02 5.63 3.59
N LEU A 26 16.80 4.61 3.95
CA LEU A 26 16.64 3.24 3.42
C LEU A 26 15.38 2.55 3.97
N ASP A 27 14.95 2.87 5.19
CA ASP A 27 13.73 2.30 5.77
C ASP A 27 12.46 2.77 5.06
N VAL A 28 12.44 3.99 4.53
CA VAL A 28 11.26 4.55 3.85
C VAL A 28 11.08 3.93 2.46
N SER A 29 12.16 3.69 1.72
CA SER A 29 12.08 3.09 0.38
C SER A 29 11.77 1.59 0.43
N ALA A 30 12.25 0.86 1.45
CA ALA A 30 11.92 -0.56 1.67
C ALA A 30 10.44 -0.78 1.97
N TYR A 31 9.78 0.22 2.55
CA TYR A 31 8.38 0.14 2.95
C TYR A 31 7.41 0.10 1.77
N PHE A 32 7.68 0.83 0.69
CA PHE A 32 6.86 0.81 -0.53
C PHE A 32 7.25 -0.29 -1.51
N SER A 33 8.44 -0.87 -1.37
CA SER A 33 8.94 -1.98 -2.19
C SER A 33 8.49 -3.36 -1.69
N HIS A 34 7.81 -3.44 -0.55
CA HIS A 34 7.24 -4.69 -0.09
C HIS A 34 5.96 -4.97 -0.89
N GLN A 35 6.13 -5.43 -2.12
CA GLN A 35 5.11 -6.18 -2.82
C GLN A 35 4.85 -7.44 -1.98
N ASN A 36 3.88 -7.34 -1.08
CA ASN A 36 3.26 -8.53 -0.54
C ASN A 36 2.52 -9.21 -1.70
N GLU A 37 3.21 -10.03 -2.46
CA GLU A 37 2.62 -11.16 -3.15
C GLU A 37 2.06 -12.11 -2.08
N LYS A 38 1.05 -11.68 -1.34
CA LYS A 38 0.15 -12.60 -0.70
C LYS A 38 -0.73 -13.15 -1.82
N ASN A 39 -0.21 -14.16 -2.50
CA ASN A 39 -1.03 -15.08 -3.26
C ASN A 39 -2.04 -15.67 -2.28
N ASN A 40 -3.17 -14.99 -2.09
CA ASN A 40 -4.33 -15.57 -1.46
C ASN A 40 -4.94 -16.59 -2.43
N VAL A 41 -4.30 -17.75 -2.51
CA VAL A 41 -4.86 -18.90 -3.19
C VAL A 41 -5.96 -19.47 -2.30
N LEU A 42 -7.17 -18.94 -2.43
CA LEU A 42 -8.36 -19.58 -1.90
C LEU A 42 -8.71 -20.75 -2.83
N LYS A 43 -8.13 -21.92 -2.53
CA LYS A 43 -8.54 -23.18 -3.16
C LYS A 43 -9.81 -23.69 -2.51
N THR A 44 -10.96 -23.35 -3.08
CA THR A 44 -12.19 -24.09 -2.90
C THR A 44 -12.60 -24.62 -4.27
N GLY A 45 -12.27 -25.89 -4.56
CA GLY A 45 -12.42 -26.46 -5.88
C GLY A 45 -11.39 -25.93 -6.89
N ASP A 46 -11.69 -25.94 -8.18
CA ASP A 46 -10.83 -25.42 -9.24
C ASP A 46 -10.88 -23.87 -9.36
N ASN A 47 -11.28 -23.16 -8.32
CA ASN A 47 -11.37 -21.71 -8.32
C ASN A 47 -10.01 -21.10 -7.96
N THR A 48 -9.32 -20.60 -8.97
CA THR A 48 -8.09 -19.81 -8.81
C THR A 48 -8.40 -18.36 -9.18
N SER A 49 -8.09 -17.44 -8.29
CA SER A 49 -8.20 -16.00 -8.55
C SER A 49 -6.98 -15.27 -7.99
N HIS A 50 -6.64 -14.14 -8.59
CA HIS A 50 -5.56 -13.29 -8.13
C HIS A 50 -5.98 -11.82 -8.15
N ILE A 51 -5.26 -11.00 -7.38
CA ILE A 51 -5.42 -9.54 -7.40
C ILE A 51 -4.47 -9.00 -8.47
N GLU A 52 -4.99 -8.20 -9.39
CA GLU A 52 -4.20 -7.41 -10.33
C GLU A 52 -4.08 -5.98 -9.78
N GLU A 53 -2.85 -5.50 -9.68
CA GLU A 53 -2.54 -4.14 -9.27
C GLU A 53 -1.78 -3.42 -10.38
N GLU A 54 -2.33 -2.30 -10.84
CA GLU A 54 -1.61 -1.34 -11.69
C GLU A 54 -1.12 -0.21 -10.78
N PHE A 55 0.15 -0.23 -10.41
CA PHE A 55 0.78 0.76 -9.54
C PHE A 55 2.25 0.94 -9.87
N GLU A 56 2.64 2.16 -10.15
CA GLU A 56 4.04 2.56 -10.25
C GLU A 56 4.43 3.32 -8.97
N PRO A 57 5.23 2.70 -8.07
CA PRO A 57 5.61 3.35 -6.83
C PRO A 57 6.46 4.59 -7.15
N PRO A 58 6.17 5.76 -6.55
CA PRO A 58 7.00 6.94 -6.72
C PRO A 58 8.32 6.77 -5.96
N ASP A 59 9.38 7.44 -6.43
CA ASP A 59 10.68 7.47 -5.73
C ASP A 59 10.56 8.10 -4.33
N GLN A 60 9.62 9.03 -4.16
CA GLN A 60 9.32 9.67 -2.88
C GLN A 60 7.81 9.87 -2.74
N VAL A 61 7.28 9.54 -1.57
CA VAL A 61 5.89 9.83 -1.23
C VAL A 61 5.81 11.26 -0.72
N THR A 62 4.98 12.06 -1.37
CA THR A 62 4.69 13.45 -0.97
C THR A 62 3.31 13.54 -0.31
N THR A 63 3.15 14.51 0.58
CA THR A 63 1.85 14.79 1.21
C THR A 63 0.89 15.48 0.22
N ASP A 64 -0.41 15.37 0.48
CA ASP A 64 -1.49 15.97 -0.33
C ASP A 64 -1.41 15.61 -1.83
N THR A 65 -0.97 14.39 -2.11
CA THR A 65 -0.76 13.90 -3.48
C THR A 65 -1.66 12.71 -3.78
N VAL A 66 -2.22 12.72 -4.99
CA VAL A 66 -3.03 11.61 -5.52
C VAL A 66 -2.13 10.68 -6.33
N TYR A 67 -2.08 9.42 -5.93
CA TYR A 67 -1.36 8.38 -6.62
C TYR A 67 -2.34 7.45 -7.35
N PRO A 68 -2.17 7.23 -8.66
CA PRO A 68 -2.96 6.23 -9.37
C PRO A 68 -2.56 4.83 -8.87
N LYS A 69 -3.52 4.11 -8.34
CA LYS A 69 -3.38 2.71 -7.94
C LYS A 69 -4.70 2.01 -8.19
N LYS A 70 -4.79 1.26 -9.28
CA LYS A 70 -5.96 0.50 -9.66
C LYS A 70 -5.85 -0.92 -9.13
N VAL A 71 -6.89 -1.40 -8.48
CA VAL A 71 -6.95 -2.76 -7.92
C VAL A 71 -8.19 -3.46 -8.44
N THR A 72 -7.98 -4.60 -9.09
CA THR A 72 -9.02 -5.50 -9.61
C THR A 72 -8.75 -6.93 -9.16
N VAL A 73 -9.75 -7.81 -9.29
CA VAL A 73 -9.61 -9.24 -9.05
C VAL A 73 -9.98 -9.98 -10.32
N LYS A 74 -9.10 -10.88 -10.76
CA LYS A 74 -9.32 -11.74 -11.91
C LYS A 74 -9.60 -13.17 -11.49
N ASN A 75 -10.64 -13.75 -12.07
CA ASN A 75 -10.96 -15.15 -11.93
C ASN A 75 -10.24 -15.96 -13.02
N ASP A 76 -9.21 -16.72 -12.64
CA ASP A 76 -8.45 -17.55 -13.58
C ASP A 76 -9.11 -18.89 -13.88
N SER A 77 -10.16 -19.23 -13.16
CA SER A 77 -10.91 -20.46 -13.38
C SER A 77 -11.99 -20.30 -14.47
N HIS A 78 -12.62 -21.40 -14.85
CA HIS A 78 -13.79 -21.40 -15.70
C HIS A 78 -15.11 -21.33 -14.91
N THR A 79 -15.03 -21.47 -13.58
CA THR A 79 -16.19 -21.51 -12.70
C THR A 79 -16.48 -20.14 -12.12
N PRO A 80 -17.73 -19.67 -12.12
CA PRO A 80 -18.10 -18.42 -11.46
C PRO A 80 -17.80 -18.46 -9.96
N CYS A 81 -17.42 -17.31 -9.39
CA CYS A 81 -17.10 -17.20 -7.96
C CYS A 81 -17.64 -15.91 -7.32
N TYR A 82 -17.74 -15.91 -6.01
CA TYR A 82 -17.93 -14.71 -5.20
C TYR A 82 -16.56 -14.16 -4.80
N VAL A 83 -16.43 -12.84 -4.86
CA VAL A 83 -15.16 -12.16 -4.57
C VAL A 83 -15.30 -11.29 -3.33
N ARG A 84 -14.31 -11.39 -2.44
CA ARG A 84 -14.11 -10.45 -1.32
C ARG A 84 -12.64 -10.08 -1.23
N VAL A 85 -12.36 -8.84 -0.85
CA VAL A 85 -11.01 -8.32 -0.71
C VAL A 85 -10.84 -7.70 0.67
N PHE A 86 -9.70 -7.97 1.30
CA PHE A 86 -9.29 -7.30 2.53
C PHE A 86 -8.29 -6.22 2.17
N VAL A 87 -8.54 -5.00 2.63
CA VAL A 87 -7.64 -3.86 2.43
C VAL A 87 -7.21 -3.34 3.78
N GLU A 88 -5.92 -3.27 4.00
CA GLU A 88 -5.30 -2.72 5.19
C GLU A 88 -4.28 -1.65 4.82
N VAL A 89 -4.27 -0.57 5.57
CA VAL A 89 -3.23 0.46 5.48
C VAL A 89 -2.24 0.20 6.61
N ASP A 90 -1.06 -0.28 6.25
CA ASP A 90 -0.05 -0.77 7.20
C ASP A 90 0.59 0.36 8.05
N GLN A 91 0.36 1.63 7.67
CA GLN A 91 0.83 2.80 8.43
C GLN A 91 -0.34 3.59 9.04
N PRO A 92 -0.70 3.33 10.30
CA PRO A 92 -1.83 4.01 10.94
C PRO A 92 -1.61 5.51 11.13
N ASN A 93 -0.37 5.99 11.08
CA ASN A 93 0.00 7.41 11.24
C ASN A 93 0.07 8.18 9.92
N LEU A 94 -0.03 7.51 8.77
CA LEU A 94 -0.10 8.17 7.48
C LEU A 94 -1.58 8.41 7.14
N PRO A 95 -2.05 9.67 7.10
CA PRO A 95 -3.40 9.95 6.68
C PRO A 95 -3.54 9.59 5.20
N VAL A 96 -4.28 8.52 4.92
CA VAL A 96 -4.54 8.02 3.57
C VAL A 96 -6.03 7.99 3.33
N SER A 97 -6.46 8.48 2.17
CA SER A 97 -7.82 8.36 1.66
C SER A 97 -7.81 7.55 0.37
N ILE A 98 -8.78 6.65 0.22
CA ILE A 98 -8.90 5.75 -0.92
C ILE A 98 -10.28 5.94 -1.56
N ASP A 99 -10.34 6.02 -2.88
CA ASP A 99 -11.55 6.23 -3.69
C ASP A 99 -12.33 4.92 -3.96
N PHE A 100 -12.78 4.23 -2.91
CA PHE A 100 -13.50 2.98 -3.05
C PHE A 100 -14.74 3.10 -3.95
N ASP A 101 -14.91 2.17 -4.91
CA ASP A 101 -16.10 2.06 -5.75
C ASP A 101 -17.26 1.41 -4.99
N THR A 102 -18.08 2.20 -4.35
CA THR A 102 -19.26 1.72 -3.60
C THR A 102 -20.42 1.27 -4.50
N LYS A 103 -20.36 1.49 -5.82
CA LYS A 103 -21.38 1.04 -6.77
C LYS A 103 -21.27 -0.45 -7.04
N ASN A 104 -20.06 -0.94 -7.31
CA ASN A 104 -19.82 -2.33 -7.67
C ASN A 104 -19.35 -3.18 -6.47
N TRP A 105 -18.90 -2.53 -5.40
CA TRP A 105 -18.43 -3.15 -4.17
C TRP A 105 -19.28 -2.69 -2.97
N THR A 106 -19.25 -3.45 -1.90
CA THR A 106 -19.82 -2.99 -0.63
C THR A 106 -18.85 -2.00 0.04
N GLU A 107 -19.33 -1.27 1.02
CA GLU A 107 -18.46 -0.68 2.04
C GLU A 107 -17.77 -1.77 2.85
N LYS A 108 -16.75 -1.40 3.63
CA LYS A 108 -16.05 -2.33 4.52
C LYS A 108 -17.04 -2.92 5.52
N GLN A 109 -17.19 -4.23 5.51
CA GLN A 109 -18.13 -4.95 6.39
C GLN A 109 -17.51 -5.17 7.78
N ALA A 110 -18.32 -5.65 8.70
CA ALA A 110 -17.89 -5.91 10.09
C ALA A 110 -16.76 -6.94 10.21
N ASP A 111 -16.60 -7.82 9.23
CA ASP A 111 -15.52 -8.80 9.12
C ASP A 111 -14.22 -8.22 8.48
N GLY A 112 -14.24 -6.93 8.12
CA GLY A 112 -13.11 -6.22 7.54
C GLY A 112 -12.97 -6.32 6.03
N TYR A 113 -13.88 -7.03 5.35
CA TYR A 113 -13.82 -7.24 3.90
C TYR A 113 -14.73 -6.30 3.12
N TYR A 114 -14.35 -6.08 1.85
CA TYR A 114 -15.16 -5.49 0.80
C TYR A 114 -15.66 -6.63 -0.10
N TYR A 115 -16.94 -6.65 -0.43
CA TYR A 115 -17.55 -7.69 -1.26
C TYR A 115 -17.94 -7.16 -2.62
N TYR A 116 -17.57 -7.89 -3.68
CA TYR A 116 -18.06 -7.59 -5.01
C TYR A 116 -19.55 -7.92 -5.09
N ARG A 117 -20.37 -7.00 -5.58
CA ARG A 117 -21.84 -7.12 -5.53
C ARG A 117 -22.40 -8.13 -6.52
N SER A 118 -21.61 -8.54 -7.51
CA SER A 118 -22.02 -9.49 -8.55
C SER A 118 -21.21 -10.77 -8.45
N ILE A 119 -21.75 -11.85 -9.00
CA ILE A 119 -20.99 -13.07 -9.22
C ILE A 119 -19.99 -12.78 -10.33
N LEU A 120 -18.72 -13.09 -10.13
CA LEU A 120 -17.68 -12.96 -11.12
C LEU A 120 -17.66 -14.23 -11.99
N GLY A 121 -17.91 -14.10 -13.29
CA GLY A 121 -17.86 -15.20 -14.24
C GLY A 121 -16.48 -15.81 -14.39
N GLY A 122 -16.43 -16.99 -14.97
CA GLY A 122 -15.14 -17.63 -15.29
C GLY A 122 -14.35 -16.80 -16.29
N ARG A 123 -13.06 -16.61 -16.04
CA ARG A 123 -12.13 -15.79 -16.85
C ARG A 123 -12.45 -14.29 -16.90
N GLU A 124 -13.35 -13.82 -16.05
CA GLU A 124 -13.70 -12.41 -15.94
C GLU A 124 -12.88 -11.69 -14.86
N GLU A 125 -12.92 -10.37 -14.94
CA GLU A 125 -12.28 -9.44 -14.02
C GLU A 125 -13.34 -8.55 -13.38
N THR A 126 -13.17 -8.21 -12.10
CA THR A 126 -14.06 -7.29 -11.39
C THR A 126 -13.91 -5.86 -11.94
N LYS A 127 -14.90 -5.02 -11.67
CA LYS A 127 -14.66 -3.58 -11.70
C LYS A 127 -13.64 -3.22 -10.62
N PRO A 128 -12.85 -2.15 -10.81
CA PRO A 128 -11.87 -1.75 -9.81
C PRO A 128 -12.51 -1.58 -8.44
N LEU A 129 -11.82 -2.03 -7.38
CA LEU A 129 -12.20 -1.75 -6.01
C LEU A 129 -11.93 -0.29 -5.67
N PHE A 130 -10.81 0.24 -6.18
CA PHE A 130 -10.45 1.66 -6.15
C PHE A 130 -9.44 1.93 -7.27
N THR A 131 -9.23 3.21 -7.58
CA THR A 131 -8.33 3.64 -8.66
C THR A 131 -7.28 4.64 -8.20
N HIS A 132 -7.47 5.28 -7.03
CA HIS A 132 -6.54 6.26 -6.51
C HIS A 132 -6.39 6.13 -5.00
N VAL A 133 -5.19 6.47 -4.55
CA VAL A 133 -4.85 6.63 -3.14
C VAL A 133 -4.34 8.05 -2.95
N THR A 134 -4.93 8.80 -2.03
CA THR A 134 -4.53 10.17 -1.71
C THR A 134 -3.84 10.18 -0.36
N THR A 135 -2.62 10.70 -0.30
CA THR A 135 -1.92 10.96 0.95
C THR A 135 -2.38 12.30 1.50
N GLY A 136 -2.78 12.36 2.77
CA GLY A 136 -3.14 13.62 3.42
C GLY A 136 -1.91 14.38 3.90
N GLY A 137 -2.09 15.70 4.11
CA GLY A 137 -1.12 16.55 4.81
C GLY A 137 -1.05 16.21 6.30
N THR A 138 -0.04 16.73 6.98
CA THR A 138 0.08 16.63 8.45
C THR A 138 -1.23 17.00 9.12
N GLN A 139 -1.75 16.11 9.98
CA GLN A 139 -2.93 16.38 10.79
C GLN A 139 -2.82 17.76 11.45
N SER A 140 -3.54 18.72 10.92
CA SER A 140 -3.95 19.86 11.73
C SER A 140 -4.86 19.30 12.81
N ALA A 141 -4.42 19.38 14.05
CA ALA A 141 -5.06 18.87 15.26
C ALA A 141 -6.60 19.00 15.15
N PHE A 142 -7.31 17.87 15.13
CA PHE A 142 -8.70 17.84 15.50
C PHE A 142 -8.78 18.29 16.97
N ARG A 143 -9.13 19.55 17.17
CA ARG A 143 -9.64 20.01 18.46
C ARG A 143 -11.10 19.53 18.54
N VAL A 144 -11.33 18.61 19.47
CA VAL A 144 -12.65 18.35 20.04
C VAL A 144 -13.13 19.57 20.77
#